data_ec7ba596a7ef5875a4f4ea73d747b085
#
_entry.id   ec7ba596a7ef5875a4f4ea73d747b085
#
_cell.length_a   1.000
_cell.length_b   1.000
_cell.length_c   1.000
_cell.angle_alpha   90.00
_cell.angle_beta   90.00
_cell.angle_gamma   90.00
#
_symmetry.space_group_name_H-M   'P 1'
#
loop_
_entity.id
_entity.type
_entity.pdbx_description
1 polymer ?
#
loop_
_entity_poly.entity_id
_entity_poly.type
_entity_poly.pdbx_seq_one_letter_code
_entity_poly.pdbx_strand_id
1 'polypeptide(L)'
;MPVIGLEIHVVAELTCDACTAVSVSAVRPPPLVFPLPPDMTLHRLTELPSVLRPRWCRAVLQRLLLLCCLLLSGGCATQSYSCGSAAVWKTAPELAAITHPQIERGKPRPVIDGFGWVWGIPAKLILFDRRVENHAVSRETENAIAAYLQSNELDTVKVRLNQYRPGDDWKRLVANKSVGAGWRYTLGVLSVAGETLLPGRLFGGDHYNPFTNTIHVYSDVPAIAIHEGGHSKDFAGRTWKGTWAAAYLIPGVSLFHESIATGDAIGWLREYGDAEAQREGYNILYPAYGTYVGSAIGDPWGIGYIGGVLVGHAAGRWKSARVPDDPPQEMVAPDDAPESGESL
;
A
#
# COMPACT_ATOMS: atom_id res chain seq x y z
N MET A 1 -44.96 -5.76 3.38
CA MET A 1 -43.90 -4.96 2.72
C MET A 1 -42.62 -5.81 2.73
N PRO A 2 -42.16 -6.34 1.63
CA PRO A 2 -40.92 -7.11 1.60
C PRO A 2 -39.74 -6.14 1.50
N VAL A 3 -38.81 -6.29 2.42
CA VAL A 3 -37.49 -5.63 2.41
C VAL A 3 -36.65 -6.32 1.34
N ILE A 4 -36.32 -5.60 0.28
CA ILE A 4 -35.40 -6.07 -0.74
C ILE A 4 -34.00 -5.94 -0.15
N GLY A 5 -33.44 -7.07 0.26
CA GLY A 5 -32.04 -7.17 0.65
C GLY A 5 -31.15 -7.03 -0.58
N LEU A 6 -30.42 -5.94 -0.67
CA LEU A 6 -29.35 -5.76 -1.63
C LEU A 6 -28.10 -6.44 -1.04
N GLU A 7 -27.88 -7.71 -1.37
CA GLU A 7 -26.60 -8.36 -1.08
C GLU A 7 -25.53 -7.79 -2.03
N ILE A 8 -24.71 -6.90 -1.50
CA ILE A 8 -23.51 -6.45 -2.18
C ILE A 8 -22.41 -7.46 -1.82
N HIS A 9 -22.21 -8.46 -2.68
CA HIS A 9 -21.00 -9.28 -2.65
C HIS A 9 -19.80 -8.45 -3.13
N VAL A 10 -19.14 -7.74 -2.22
CA VAL A 10 -17.81 -7.20 -2.47
C VAL A 10 -16.81 -8.28 -2.08
N VAL A 11 -16.61 -9.26 -2.94
CA VAL A 11 -15.42 -10.09 -2.92
C VAL A 11 -14.38 -9.35 -3.74
N ALA A 12 -13.63 -8.47 -3.08
CA ALA A 12 -12.40 -7.96 -3.66
C ALA A 12 -11.38 -9.12 -3.63
N GLU A 13 -11.31 -9.88 -4.71
CA GLU A 13 -10.15 -10.72 -4.95
C GLU A 13 -8.98 -9.77 -5.20
N LEU A 14 -8.15 -9.57 -4.18
CA LEU A 14 -6.82 -8.99 -4.32
C LEU A 14 -5.94 -10.03 -5.04
N THR A 15 -6.23 -10.25 -6.31
CA THR A 15 -5.34 -10.98 -7.21
C THR A 15 -4.52 -9.95 -7.98
N CYS A 16 -3.33 -10.30 -8.38
CA CYS A 16 -2.49 -9.46 -9.25
C CYS A 16 -3.21 -9.06 -10.56
N ASP A 17 -4.29 -9.78 -10.92
CA ASP A 17 -5.19 -9.49 -12.04
C ASP A 17 -6.05 -8.23 -11.83
N ALA A 18 -6.12 -7.66 -10.63
CA ALA A 18 -6.82 -6.40 -10.37
C ALA A 18 -6.19 -5.18 -11.09
N CYS A 19 -5.01 -5.34 -11.70
CA CYS A 19 -4.43 -4.34 -12.59
C CYS A 19 -5.04 -4.33 -13.99
N THR A 20 -5.78 -5.37 -14.37
CA THR A 20 -6.54 -5.42 -15.62
C THR A 20 -7.97 -4.95 -15.37
N ALA A 21 -8.32 -3.84 -15.98
CA ALA A 21 -9.64 -3.23 -16.16
C ALA A 21 -10.81 -3.96 -15.45
N VAL A 22 -11.40 -3.28 -14.46
CA VAL A 22 -12.76 -3.61 -13.99
C VAL A 22 -13.70 -3.45 -15.18
N SER A 23 -13.89 -4.52 -15.93
CA SER A 23 -14.96 -4.63 -16.93
C SER A 23 -16.24 -4.86 -16.14
N VAL A 24 -16.96 -3.79 -15.87
CA VAL A 24 -18.33 -3.86 -15.36
C VAL A 24 -19.19 -4.34 -16.51
N SER A 25 -19.38 -5.65 -16.63
CA SER A 25 -20.45 -6.22 -17.46
C SER A 25 -21.77 -5.83 -16.81
N ALA A 26 -22.38 -4.76 -17.32
CA ALA A 26 -23.73 -4.39 -16.97
C ALA A 26 -24.67 -5.47 -17.52
N VAL A 27 -25.06 -6.42 -16.68
CA VAL A 27 -26.20 -7.29 -16.93
C VAL A 27 -27.43 -6.38 -16.95
N ARG A 28 -27.99 -6.12 -18.14
CA ARG A 28 -29.26 -5.41 -18.28
C ARG A 28 -30.37 -6.28 -17.67
N PRO A 29 -31.09 -5.80 -16.65
CA PRO A 29 -32.32 -6.46 -16.25
C PRO A 29 -33.35 -6.39 -17.39
N PRO A 30 -34.24 -7.39 -17.53
CA PRO A 30 -35.28 -7.35 -18.54
C PRO A 30 -36.19 -6.12 -18.30
N PRO A 31 -36.74 -5.52 -19.35
CA PRO A 31 -37.61 -4.37 -19.22
C PRO A 31 -38.90 -4.75 -18.47
N LEU A 32 -39.03 -4.22 -17.26
CA LEU A 32 -40.31 -4.24 -16.53
C LEU A 32 -41.23 -3.22 -17.20
N VAL A 33 -42.11 -3.69 -18.04
CA VAL A 33 -43.21 -2.90 -18.64
C VAL A 33 -44.31 -2.80 -17.59
N PHE A 34 -44.38 -1.67 -16.88
CA PHE A 34 -45.57 -1.30 -16.09
C PHE A 34 -46.46 -0.45 -16.98
N PRO A 35 -47.77 -0.79 -17.10
CA PRO A 35 -48.72 0.08 -17.76
C PRO A 35 -48.86 1.37 -16.97
N LEU A 36 -48.56 2.52 -17.58
CA LEU A 36 -48.83 3.84 -17.01
C LEU A 36 -50.31 4.16 -17.17
N PRO A 37 -50.99 4.73 -16.14
CA PRO A 37 -52.32 5.25 -16.27
C PRO A 37 -52.35 6.45 -17.23
N PRO A 38 -53.44 6.62 -18.00
CA PRO A 38 -53.50 7.49 -19.18
C PRO A 38 -53.51 9.00 -18.93
N ASP A 39 -53.35 9.49 -17.70
CA ASP A 39 -53.50 10.90 -17.36
C ASP A 39 -52.29 11.57 -16.68
N MET A 40 -51.07 11.06 -16.83
CA MET A 40 -49.91 11.78 -16.34
C MET A 40 -49.23 12.55 -17.46
N THR A 41 -49.62 13.81 -17.64
CA THR A 41 -48.89 14.77 -18.48
C THR A 41 -47.54 15.12 -17.87
N LEU A 42 -46.50 15.15 -18.74
CA LEU A 42 -45.10 15.40 -18.39
C LEU A 42 -44.81 16.69 -17.62
N HIS A 43 -45.84 17.56 -17.45
CA HIS A 43 -45.74 18.86 -16.85
C HIS A 43 -45.72 18.91 -15.30
N ARG A 44 -46.03 17.77 -14.61
CA ARG A 44 -46.01 17.71 -13.14
C ARG A 44 -44.72 17.21 -12.50
N LEU A 45 -43.73 16.84 -13.27
CA LEU A 45 -42.44 16.34 -12.72
C LEU A 45 -41.47 17.49 -12.36
N THR A 46 -41.77 18.73 -12.71
CA THR A 46 -40.90 19.88 -12.43
C THR A 46 -41.21 20.60 -11.10
N GLU A 47 -42.31 20.28 -10.43
CA GLU A 47 -42.66 20.88 -9.17
C GLU A 47 -42.58 19.93 -7.97
N LEU A 48 -41.45 19.26 -7.78
CA LEU A 48 -41.13 18.68 -6.49
C LEU A 48 -40.66 19.80 -5.56
N PRO A 49 -41.31 19.96 -4.34
CA PRO A 49 -40.95 21.02 -3.44
C PRO A 49 -39.48 20.98 -3.08
N SER A 50 -38.83 22.13 -3.17
CA SER A 50 -37.40 22.36 -2.92
C SER A 50 -36.94 21.98 -1.50
N VAL A 51 -37.84 21.56 -0.62
CA VAL A 51 -37.59 21.21 0.78
C VAL A 51 -37.01 19.83 0.99
N LEU A 52 -37.05 18.93 0.00
CA LEU A 52 -36.61 17.53 0.13
C LEU A 52 -35.40 17.14 -0.71
N ARG A 53 -34.58 18.10 -1.13
CA ARG A 53 -33.23 17.74 -1.64
C ARG A 53 -32.26 17.81 -0.47
N PRO A 54 -31.98 16.70 0.21
CA PRO A 54 -31.02 16.72 1.30
C PRO A 54 -29.68 17.23 0.73
N ARG A 55 -29.08 18.20 1.38
CA ARG A 55 -27.72 18.70 1.05
C ARG A 55 -26.72 17.54 0.88
N TRP A 56 -27.01 16.42 1.50
CA TRP A 56 -26.32 15.14 1.40
C TRP A 56 -26.30 14.55 -0.01
N CYS A 57 -27.42 14.54 -0.75
CA CYS A 57 -27.45 13.97 -2.10
C CYS A 57 -26.58 14.76 -3.06
N ARG A 58 -26.50 16.08 -2.93
CA ARG A 58 -25.59 16.89 -3.75
C ARG A 58 -24.14 16.65 -3.42
N ALA A 59 -23.82 16.55 -2.12
CA ALA A 59 -22.46 16.26 -1.69
C ALA A 59 -22.00 14.86 -2.12
N VAL A 60 -22.86 13.86 -2.02
CA VAL A 60 -22.59 12.50 -2.50
C VAL A 60 -22.42 12.47 -4.02
N LEU A 61 -23.31 13.13 -4.77
CA LEU A 61 -23.22 13.18 -6.23
C LEU A 61 -21.96 13.94 -6.71
N GLN A 62 -21.60 15.03 -6.04
CA GLN A 62 -20.37 15.77 -6.33
C GLN A 62 -19.13 14.92 -6.02
N ARG A 63 -19.15 14.17 -4.93
CA ARG A 63 -18.04 13.23 -4.57
C ARG A 63 -17.93 12.08 -5.57
N LEU A 64 -19.05 11.51 -6.02
CA LEU A 64 -19.10 10.47 -7.04
C LEU A 64 -18.62 11.01 -8.41
N LEU A 65 -19.03 12.21 -8.81
CA LEU A 65 -18.56 12.85 -10.03
C LEU A 65 -17.07 13.16 -9.99
N LEU A 66 -16.56 13.67 -8.87
CA LEU A 66 -15.13 13.88 -8.64
C LEU A 66 -14.37 12.55 -8.69
N LEU A 67 -14.90 11.51 -8.05
CA LEU A 67 -14.31 10.17 -8.09
C LEU A 67 -14.28 9.61 -9.52
N CYS A 68 -15.37 9.75 -10.29
CA CYS A 68 -15.40 9.34 -11.70
C CYS A 68 -14.42 10.14 -12.57
N CYS A 69 -14.32 11.46 -12.38
CA CYS A 69 -13.34 12.28 -13.11
C CYS A 69 -11.90 11.85 -12.79
N LEU A 70 -11.61 11.49 -11.55
CA LEU A 70 -10.29 11.03 -11.12
C LEU A 70 -9.96 9.62 -11.60
N LEU A 71 -10.94 8.72 -11.62
CA LEU A 71 -10.79 7.38 -12.20
C LEU A 71 -10.55 7.46 -13.72
N LEU A 72 -11.17 8.42 -14.40
CA LEU A 72 -10.94 8.68 -15.83
C LEU A 72 -9.59 9.36 -16.10
N SER A 73 -9.05 10.15 -15.15
CA SER A 73 -7.74 10.79 -15.27
C SER A 73 -6.58 9.88 -14.83
N GLY A 74 -6.85 8.73 -14.20
CA GLY A 74 -5.85 7.74 -13.79
C GLY A 74 -5.07 7.10 -14.94
N GLY A 75 -5.43 7.37 -16.19
CA GLY A 75 -4.77 6.82 -17.38
C GLY A 75 -3.41 7.41 -17.75
N CYS A 76 -2.77 8.22 -16.89
CA CYS A 76 -1.50 8.88 -17.20
C CYS A 76 -0.25 8.12 -16.70
N ALA A 77 -0.33 6.81 -16.50
CA ALA A 77 0.88 6.02 -16.34
C ALA A 77 1.57 5.86 -17.68
N THR A 78 2.84 6.26 -17.77
CA THR A 78 3.64 6.13 -18.99
C THR A 78 4.09 4.71 -19.26
N GLN A 79 4.04 3.85 -18.24
CA GLN A 79 4.39 2.43 -18.32
C GLN A 79 3.28 1.61 -17.66
N SER A 80 3.04 0.42 -18.21
CA SER A 80 2.15 -0.55 -17.58
C SER A 80 2.74 -0.95 -16.22
N TYR A 81 1.92 -0.84 -15.16
CA TYR A 81 2.31 -1.32 -13.85
C TYR A 81 2.25 -2.84 -13.84
N SER A 82 3.32 -3.47 -13.37
CA SER A 82 3.42 -4.92 -13.29
C SER A 82 3.59 -5.34 -11.84
N CYS A 83 2.49 -5.77 -11.21
CA CYS A 83 2.50 -6.20 -9.81
C CYS A 83 3.36 -7.45 -9.64
N GLY A 84 4.24 -7.43 -8.63
CA GLY A 84 5.10 -8.56 -8.27
C GLY A 84 6.16 -8.93 -9.30
N SER A 85 6.25 -8.21 -10.40
CA SER A 85 7.21 -8.48 -11.46
C SER A 85 8.46 -7.65 -11.26
N ALA A 86 9.60 -8.30 -11.10
CA ALA A 86 10.88 -7.61 -11.08
C ALA A 86 11.20 -7.05 -12.46
N ALA A 87 11.72 -5.83 -12.53
CA ALA A 87 12.06 -5.18 -13.79
C ALA A 87 13.20 -5.93 -14.52
N VAL A 88 14.17 -6.43 -13.79
CA VAL A 88 15.42 -6.99 -14.33
C VAL A 88 15.64 -8.45 -13.92
N TRP A 89 15.26 -8.80 -12.70
CA TRP A 89 15.61 -10.09 -12.12
C TRP A 89 14.45 -11.08 -12.23
N LYS A 90 14.74 -12.27 -12.78
CA LYS A 90 13.78 -13.39 -12.79
C LYS A 90 13.88 -14.25 -11.53
N THR A 91 14.93 -14.08 -10.77
CA THR A 91 15.19 -14.75 -9.49
C THR A 91 15.61 -13.72 -8.47
N ALA A 92 15.27 -13.92 -7.20
CA ALA A 92 15.72 -13.04 -6.13
C ALA A 92 17.25 -12.94 -6.16
N PRO A 93 17.82 -11.74 -6.13
CA PRO A 93 19.26 -11.59 -6.07
C PRO A 93 19.77 -12.16 -4.75
N GLU A 94 20.85 -12.96 -4.81
CA GLU A 94 21.59 -13.33 -3.61
C GLU A 94 22.21 -12.05 -3.03
N LEU A 95 21.61 -11.51 -1.99
CA LEU A 95 22.15 -10.40 -1.24
C LEU A 95 23.09 -10.96 -0.19
N ALA A 96 24.36 -11.12 -0.55
CA ALA A 96 25.41 -11.16 0.45
C ALA A 96 25.27 -9.91 1.33
N ALA A 97 25.78 -9.94 2.57
CA ALA A 97 25.66 -8.88 3.58
C ALA A 97 26.32 -7.54 3.14
N ILE A 98 25.89 -7.00 2.02
CA ILE A 98 26.43 -5.81 1.37
C ILE A 98 25.68 -4.60 1.94
N THR A 99 26.43 -3.60 2.37
CA THR A 99 25.89 -2.28 2.71
C THR A 99 25.34 -1.64 1.44
N HIS A 100 24.02 -1.62 1.28
CA HIS A 100 23.40 -1.01 0.11
C HIS A 100 23.50 0.51 0.19
N PRO A 101 24.02 1.22 -0.82
CA PRO A 101 24.33 2.66 -0.74
C PRO A 101 23.08 3.55 -0.53
N GLN A 102 21.90 3.04 -0.90
CA GLN A 102 20.64 3.74 -0.74
C GLN A 102 20.06 3.63 0.69
N ILE A 103 20.55 2.66 1.49
CA ILE A 103 19.99 2.35 2.81
C ILE A 103 20.84 3.01 3.89
N GLU A 104 20.21 3.82 4.72
CA GLU A 104 20.83 4.43 5.89
C GLU A 104 20.16 3.95 7.18
N ARG A 105 20.95 3.34 8.03
CA ARG A 105 20.50 2.89 9.35
C ARG A 105 20.73 3.96 10.41
N GLY A 106 19.69 4.29 11.17
CA GLY A 106 19.78 5.17 12.33
C GLY A 106 20.57 4.53 13.49
N LYS A 107 21.25 5.35 14.26
CA LYS A 107 21.86 4.88 15.52
C LYS A 107 20.75 4.61 16.54
N PRO A 108 20.80 3.50 17.30
CA PRO A 108 19.87 3.23 18.39
C PRO A 108 19.86 4.37 19.43
N ARG A 109 18.66 4.77 19.85
CA ARG A 109 18.45 5.79 20.92
C ARG A 109 17.40 5.26 21.88
N PRO A 110 17.78 4.51 22.92
CA PRO A 110 16.86 3.72 23.74
C PRO A 110 15.66 4.48 24.29
N VAL A 111 15.85 5.75 24.72
CA VAL A 111 14.75 6.56 25.24
C VAL A 111 13.75 6.95 24.15
N ILE A 112 14.27 7.42 23.01
CA ILE A 112 13.45 7.86 21.88
C ILE A 112 12.76 6.66 21.24
N ASP A 113 13.51 5.59 21.00
CA ASP A 113 13.00 4.36 20.41
C ASP A 113 11.98 3.69 21.34
N GLY A 114 12.21 3.73 22.65
CA GLY A 114 11.25 3.25 23.64
C GLY A 114 9.95 4.05 23.66
N PHE A 115 10.02 5.37 23.51
CA PHE A 115 8.82 6.21 23.37
C PHE A 115 8.05 5.86 22.09
N GLY A 116 8.75 5.78 20.94
CA GLY A 116 8.14 5.38 19.69
C GLY A 116 7.52 3.97 19.75
N TRP A 117 8.19 3.03 20.43
CA TRP A 117 7.65 1.69 20.64
C TRP A 117 6.31 1.70 21.40
N VAL A 118 6.20 2.54 22.45
CA VAL A 118 4.97 2.72 23.23
C VAL A 118 3.89 3.39 22.38
N TRP A 119 4.26 4.42 21.61
CA TRP A 119 3.34 5.09 20.70
C TRP A 119 2.78 4.13 19.64
N GLY A 120 3.61 3.19 19.15
CA GLY A 120 3.22 2.14 18.20
C GLY A 120 2.38 0.99 18.75
N ILE A 121 2.00 0.98 20.06
CA ILE A 121 1.16 -0.09 20.62
C ILE A 121 -0.16 -0.28 19.86
N PRO A 122 -0.90 0.77 19.48
CA PRO A 122 -2.13 0.57 18.70
C PRO A 122 -1.91 -0.18 17.38
N ALA A 123 -0.86 0.16 16.64
CA ALA A 123 -0.54 -0.51 15.38
C ALA A 123 -0.18 -2.00 15.60
N LYS A 124 0.59 -2.30 16.66
CA LYS A 124 0.91 -3.68 17.06
C LYS A 124 -0.34 -4.50 17.38
N LEU A 125 -1.30 -3.88 18.07
CA LEU A 125 -2.57 -4.53 18.41
C LEU A 125 -3.46 -4.73 17.19
N ILE A 126 -3.47 -3.76 16.26
CA ILE A 126 -4.26 -3.83 15.03
C ILE A 126 -3.73 -4.93 14.11
N LEU A 127 -2.41 -5.05 13.96
CA LEU A 127 -1.79 -6.03 13.07
C LEU A 127 -1.45 -7.37 13.76
N PHE A 128 -1.65 -7.46 15.08
CA PHE A 128 -1.28 -8.62 15.92
C PHE A 128 0.20 -9.02 15.79
N ASP A 129 1.07 -8.03 15.58
CA ASP A 129 2.50 -8.25 15.49
C ASP A 129 3.29 -7.18 16.27
N ARG A 130 4.11 -7.64 17.22
CA ARG A 130 4.93 -6.76 18.07
C ARG A 130 6.13 -6.14 17.32
N ARG A 131 6.46 -6.63 16.12
CA ARG A 131 7.56 -6.12 15.29
C ARG A 131 7.17 -4.84 14.55
N VAL A 132 5.88 -4.57 14.42
CA VAL A 132 5.36 -3.31 13.86
C VAL A 132 5.81 -2.16 14.75
N GLU A 133 6.39 -1.12 14.18
CA GLU A 133 6.91 0.07 14.89
C GLU A 133 7.76 -0.27 16.12
N ASN A 134 8.59 -1.32 16.02
CA ASN A 134 9.44 -1.75 17.12
C ASN A 134 10.75 -0.95 17.24
N HIS A 135 11.06 -0.11 16.25
CA HIS A 135 12.24 0.74 16.15
C HIS A 135 13.59 -0.02 16.21
N ALA A 136 13.57 -1.31 15.92
CA ALA A 136 14.73 -2.21 15.97
C ALA A 136 14.78 -3.06 14.69
N VAL A 137 14.86 -2.40 13.53
CA VAL A 137 14.84 -3.02 12.21
C VAL A 137 16.02 -3.98 12.05
N SER A 138 15.74 -5.25 11.73
CA SER A 138 16.72 -6.32 11.55
C SER A 138 17.48 -6.21 10.21
N ARG A 139 18.47 -7.08 10.04
CA ARG A 139 19.13 -7.25 8.73
C ARG A 139 18.25 -7.96 7.72
N GLU A 140 17.34 -8.80 8.18
CA GLU A 140 16.37 -9.47 7.34
C GLU A 140 15.48 -8.45 6.61
N THR A 141 14.86 -7.56 7.36
CA THR A 141 14.04 -6.46 6.78
C THR A 141 14.86 -5.53 5.88
N GLU A 142 16.12 -5.21 6.27
CA GLU A 142 17.03 -4.42 5.44
C GLU A 142 17.34 -5.11 4.12
N ASN A 143 17.65 -6.41 4.15
CA ASN A 143 17.97 -7.19 2.96
C ASN A 143 16.74 -7.35 2.05
N ALA A 144 15.56 -7.57 2.63
CA ALA A 144 14.33 -7.69 1.86
C ALA A 144 14.03 -6.42 1.05
N ILE A 145 14.09 -5.24 1.67
CA ILE A 145 13.90 -3.99 0.94
C ILE A 145 15.03 -3.71 -0.06
N ALA A 146 16.28 -4.07 0.26
CA ALA A 146 17.40 -3.92 -0.67
C ALA A 146 17.20 -4.78 -1.93
N ALA A 147 16.80 -6.05 -1.76
CA ALA A 147 16.48 -6.97 -2.84
C ALA A 147 15.33 -6.41 -3.71
N TYR A 148 14.28 -5.93 -3.07
CA TYR A 148 13.14 -5.34 -3.75
C TYR A 148 13.54 -4.12 -4.60
N LEU A 149 14.30 -3.18 -4.04
CA LEU A 149 14.76 -1.99 -4.77
C LEU A 149 15.64 -2.37 -5.96
N GLN A 150 16.57 -3.30 -5.75
CA GLN A 150 17.51 -3.75 -6.79
C GLN A 150 16.76 -4.46 -7.92
N SER A 151 15.86 -5.39 -7.60
CA SER A 151 15.11 -6.15 -8.61
C SER A 151 14.15 -5.27 -9.43
N ASN A 152 13.75 -4.10 -8.91
CA ASN A 152 12.88 -3.16 -9.58
C ASN A 152 13.60 -1.91 -10.13
N GLU A 153 14.94 -1.88 -10.16
CA GLU A 153 15.76 -0.76 -10.66
C GLU A 153 15.43 0.60 -10.00
N LEU A 154 15.15 0.59 -8.71
CA LEU A 154 14.75 1.78 -7.97
C LEU A 154 15.97 2.52 -7.38
N ASP A 155 16.96 2.84 -8.21
CA ASP A 155 18.30 3.32 -7.81
C ASP A 155 18.29 4.68 -7.10
N THR A 156 17.25 5.50 -7.31
CA THR A 156 17.17 6.87 -6.76
C THR A 156 16.43 6.96 -5.43
N VAL A 157 15.78 5.85 -5.00
CA VAL A 157 15.03 5.79 -3.76
C VAL A 157 15.99 5.74 -2.57
N LYS A 158 15.75 6.52 -1.54
CA LYS A 158 16.46 6.49 -0.27
C LYS A 158 15.66 5.68 0.74
N VAL A 159 16.30 4.80 1.50
CA VAL A 159 15.67 4.08 2.62
C VAL A 159 16.31 4.51 3.93
N ARG A 160 15.48 4.83 4.90
CA ARG A 160 15.86 5.21 6.25
C ARG A 160 15.32 4.20 7.26
N LEU A 161 16.21 3.42 7.84
CA LEU A 161 15.86 2.43 8.86
C LEU A 161 16.00 3.07 10.25
N ASN A 162 14.88 3.29 10.91
CA ASN A 162 14.81 3.94 12.23
C ASN A 162 15.67 5.21 12.32
N GLN A 163 15.61 6.05 11.29
CA GLN A 163 16.46 7.23 11.16
C GLN A 163 15.63 8.52 11.04
N TYR A 164 16.03 9.54 11.78
CA TYR A 164 15.50 10.90 11.66
C TYR A 164 16.59 11.85 11.18
N ARG A 165 16.43 12.38 9.95
CA ARG A 165 17.39 13.31 9.32
C ARG A 165 16.69 14.41 8.53
N PRO A 166 15.94 15.31 9.18
CA PRO A 166 15.09 16.29 8.48
C PRO A 166 15.89 17.23 7.57
N GLY A 167 17.10 17.61 7.97
CA GLY A 167 17.94 18.48 7.13
C GLY A 167 18.33 17.86 5.79
N ASP A 168 18.41 16.52 5.71
CA ASP A 168 18.65 15.83 4.47
C ASP A 168 17.35 15.67 3.66
N ASP A 169 16.21 15.48 4.32
CA ASP A 169 14.91 15.41 3.66
C ASP A 169 14.54 16.74 3.00
N TRP A 170 14.86 17.87 3.63
CA TRP A 170 14.75 19.19 3.00
C TRP A 170 15.65 19.33 1.76
N LYS A 171 16.89 18.84 1.80
CA LYS A 171 17.78 18.83 0.63
C LYS A 171 17.22 17.92 -0.48
N ARG A 172 16.72 16.74 -0.13
CA ARG A 172 16.10 15.82 -1.09
C ARG A 172 14.86 16.42 -1.73
N LEU A 173 14.00 17.11 -0.96
CA LEU A 173 12.84 17.82 -1.49
C LEU A 173 13.25 18.83 -2.59
N VAL A 174 14.30 19.62 -2.35
CA VAL A 174 14.77 20.59 -3.35
C VAL A 174 15.40 19.90 -4.56
N ALA A 175 16.12 18.80 -4.35
CA ALA A 175 16.84 18.07 -5.38
C ALA A 175 15.91 17.21 -6.26
N ASN A 176 14.79 16.72 -5.74
CA ASN A 176 13.88 15.82 -6.47
C ASN A 176 13.12 16.53 -7.60
N LYS A 177 13.75 16.61 -8.77
CA LYS A 177 13.15 17.24 -9.96
C LYS A 177 12.10 16.36 -10.66
N SER A 178 11.94 15.11 -10.25
CA SER A 178 10.91 14.21 -10.79
C SER A 178 9.48 14.63 -10.41
N VAL A 179 9.36 15.41 -9.33
CA VAL A 179 8.10 16.07 -8.93
C VAL A 179 8.12 17.52 -9.37
N GLY A 180 7.07 17.99 -10.04
CA GLY A 180 6.95 19.38 -10.51
C GLY A 180 7.09 20.40 -9.37
N ALA A 181 7.73 21.54 -9.67
CA ALA A 181 8.07 22.58 -8.67
C ALA A 181 6.84 23.07 -7.87
N GLY A 182 5.70 23.26 -8.53
CA GLY A 182 4.45 23.66 -7.86
C GLY A 182 4.11 22.72 -6.70
N TRP A 183 4.10 21.42 -6.94
CA TRP A 183 3.79 20.42 -5.93
C TRP A 183 4.89 20.27 -4.87
N ARG A 184 6.16 20.36 -5.27
CA ARG A 184 7.28 20.30 -4.33
C ARG A 184 7.25 21.43 -3.30
N TYR A 185 7.00 22.66 -3.78
CA TYR A 185 7.02 23.84 -2.90
C TYR A 185 5.67 24.16 -2.25
N THR A 186 4.66 23.31 -2.44
CA THR A 186 3.39 23.35 -1.70
C THR A 186 3.25 22.10 -0.83
N LEU A 187 2.66 21.03 -1.35
CA LEU A 187 2.44 19.79 -0.58
C LEU A 187 3.74 19.16 -0.11
N GLY A 188 4.82 19.23 -0.90
CA GLY A 188 6.12 18.70 -0.50
C GLY A 188 6.70 19.44 0.72
N VAL A 189 6.59 20.77 0.77
CA VAL A 189 6.99 21.56 1.94
C VAL A 189 6.16 21.18 3.15
N LEU A 190 4.83 21.04 2.99
CA LEU A 190 3.94 20.64 4.09
C LEU A 190 4.26 19.24 4.60
N SER A 191 4.53 18.29 3.70
CA SER A 191 4.91 16.92 4.05
C SER A 191 6.21 16.89 4.86
N VAL A 192 7.29 17.49 4.34
CA VAL A 192 8.60 17.50 5.03
C VAL A 192 8.58 18.31 6.32
N ALA A 193 7.80 19.40 6.38
CA ALA A 193 7.59 20.14 7.62
C ALA A 193 6.85 19.29 8.65
N GLY A 194 5.83 18.54 8.24
CA GLY A 194 5.12 17.59 9.09
C GLY A 194 6.07 16.54 9.68
N GLU A 195 6.88 15.88 8.85
CA GLU A 195 7.89 14.90 9.29
C GLU A 195 8.99 15.51 10.17
N THR A 196 9.29 16.78 9.95
CA THR A 196 10.25 17.51 10.79
C THR A 196 9.69 17.80 12.18
N LEU A 197 8.42 18.19 12.27
CA LEU A 197 7.77 18.55 13.54
C LEU A 197 7.25 17.32 14.29
N LEU A 198 6.80 16.32 13.57
CA LEU A 198 6.27 15.06 14.08
C LEU A 198 7.10 13.88 13.53
N PRO A 199 8.31 13.67 14.07
CA PRO A 199 9.20 12.64 13.55
C PRO A 199 8.57 11.25 13.63
N GLY A 200 8.59 10.50 12.53
CA GLY A 200 8.11 9.11 12.50
C GLY A 200 8.80 8.22 13.53
N ARG A 201 10.03 8.52 13.90
CA ARG A 201 10.76 7.84 14.99
C ARG A 201 10.09 7.99 16.37
N LEU A 202 9.24 8.99 16.58
CA LEU A 202 8.49 9.21 17.82
C LEU A 202 7.01 8.88 17.68
N PHE A 203 6.43 9.28 16.54
CA PHE A 203 4.99 9.27 16.33
C PHE A 203 4.54 8.19 15.32
N GLY A 204 5.48 7.35 14.92
CA GLY A 204 5.23 6.13 14.15
C GLY A 204 4.91 6.33 12.69
N GLY A 205 4.78 5.20 12.01
CA GLY A 205 4.33 5.08 10.64
C GLY A 205 5.45 4.86 9.64
N ASP A 206 5.57 3.60 9.21
CA ASP A 206 6.31 3.28 7.98
C ASP A 206 5.64 4.01 6.83
N HIS A 207 6.40 4.63 5.95
CA HIS A 207 5.82 5.36 4.81
C HIS A 207 6.84 5.67 3.72
N TYR A 208 6.34 5.84 2.51
CA TYR A 208 7.09 6.42 1.39
C TYR A 208 6.69 7.88 1.18
N ASN A 209 7.67 8.78 1.16
CA ASN A 209 7.46 10.18 0.82
C ASN A 209 7.84 10.44 -0.66
N PRO A 210 6.87 10.70 -1.55
CA PRO A 210 7.13 10.91 -2.97
C PRO A 210 7.87 12.22 -3.28
N PHE A 211 7.77 13.22 -2.40
CA PHE A 211 8.40 14.51 -2.61
C PHE A 211 9.91 14.48 -2.36
N THR A 212 10.35 13.64 -1.41
CA THR A 212 11.76 13.40 -1.11
C THR A 212 12.30 12.14 -1.79
N ASN A 213 11.42 11.30 -2.34
CA ASN A 213 11.73 9.96 -2.83
C ASN A 213 12.44 9.13 -1.76
N THR A 214 11.84 9.08 -0.57
CA THR A 214 12.42 8.42 0.60
C THR A 214 11.41 7.47 1.24
N ILE A 215 11.86 6.27 1.57
CA ILE A 215 11.13 5.29 2.38
C ILE A 215 11.63 5.40 3.82
N HIS A 216 10.72 5.50 4.76
CA HIS A 216 11.00 5.48 6.19
C HIS A 216 10.46 4.18 6.79
N VAL A 217 11.33 3.40 7.44
CA VAL A 217 10.99 2.11 8.04
C VAL A 217 11.33 2.13 9.53
N TYR A 218 10.32 1.86 10.35
CA TYR A 218 10.40 1.76 11.81
C TYR A 218 9.98 0.38 12.31
N SER A 219 9.29 -0.39 11.47
CA SER A 219 8.87 -1.76 11.73
C SER A 219 9.94 -2.76 11.31
N ASP A 220 10.06 -3.84 12.06
CA ASP A 220 10.90 -4.99 11.70
C ASP A 220 10.08 -6.10 11.04
N VAL A 221 9.43 -5.73 9.93
CA VAL A 221 8.55 -6.61 9.15
C VAL A 221 8.90 -6.45 7.66
N PRO A 222 9.54 -7.45 7.05
CA PRO A 222 9.92 -7.40 5.63
C PRO A 222 8.77 -7.02 4.70
N ALA A 223 7.59 -7.58 4.90
CA ALA A 223 6.40 -7.31 4.10
C ALA A 223 6.01 -5.82 4.10
N ILE A 224 6.13 -5.12 5.25
CA ILE A 224 5.85 -3.68 5.35
C ILE A 224 6.90 -2.88 4.57
N ALA A 225 8.17 -3.20 4.73
CA ALA A 225 9.24 -2.50 4.01
C ALA A 225 9.09 -2.65 2.48
N ILE A 226 8.72 -3.85 2.01
CA ILE A 226 8.44 -4.11 0.59
C ILE A 226 7.20 -3.35 0.13
N HIS A 227 6.15 -3.24 0.96
CA HIS A 227 4.95 -2.45 0.65
C HIS A 227 5.30 -0.98 0.41
N GLU A 228 6.14 -0.38 1.25
CA GLU A 228 6.63 0.99 1.03
C GLU A 228 7.49 1.08 -0.25
N GLY A 229 8.22 0.01 -0.56
CA GLY A 229 8.87 -0.18 -1.86
C GLY A 229 7.87 -0.16 -3.02
N GLY A 230 6.72 -0.81 -2.86
CA GLY A 230 5.61 -0.83 -3.83
C GLY A 230 5.09 0.57 -4.16
N HIS A 231 4.92 1.43 -3.15
CA HIS A 231 4.61 2.84 -3.38
C HIS A 231 5.69 3.54 -4.21
N SER A 232 6.97 3.32 -3.89
CA SER A 232 8.06 3.94 -4.64
C SER A 232 8.11 3.49 -6.09
N LYS A 233 7.83 2.21 -6.38
CA LYS A 233 7.71 1.63 -7.72
C LYS A 233 6.56 2.22 -8.50
N ASP A 234 5.37 2.34 -7.90
CA ASP A 234 4.22 3.00 -8.53
C ASP A 234 4.56 4.43 -8.91
N PHE A 235 5.14 5.20 -8.00
CA PHE A 235 5.56 6.57 -8.27
C PHE A 235 6.67 6.68 -9.32
N ALA A 236 7.59 5.71 -9.39
CA ALA A 236 8.63 5.68 -10.42
C ALA A 236 8.02 5.65 -11.83
N GLY A 237 6.96 4.88 -12.02
CA GLY A 237 6.24 4.75 -13.29
C GLY A 237 5.33 5.93 -13.65
N ARG A 238 5.11 6.93 -12.77
CA ARG A 238 4.16 8.03 -13.00
C ARG A 238 4.82 9.23 -13.65
N THR A 239 4.17 9.80 -14.66
CA THR A 239 4.61 11.06 -15.31
C THR A 239 4.33 12.25 -14.41
N TRP A 240 3.13 12.34 -13.80
CA TRP A 240 2.68 13.47 -13.00
C TRP A 240 2.68 13.14 -11.52
N LYS A 241 3.87 12.83 -11.00
CA LYS A 241 4.06 12.35 -9.62
C LYS A 241 3.44 13.26 -8.57
N GLY A 242 3.57 14.58 -8.70
CA GLY A 242 2.99 15.51 -7.73
C GLY A 242 1.46 15.53 -7.74
N THR A 243 0.82 15.46 -8.91
CA THR A 243 -0.63 15.34 -9.04
C THR A 243 -1.11 14.00 -8.48
N TRP A 244 -0.37 12.92 -8.73
CA TRP A 244 -0.64 11.61 -8.19
C TRP A 244 -0.55 11.59 -6.67
N ALA A 245 0.48 12.23 -6.07
CA ALA A 245 0.59 12.42 -4.63
C ALA A 245 -0.58 13.25 -4.05
N ALA A 246 -0.99 14.32 -4.73
CA ALA A 246 -2.13 15.13 -4.31
C ALA A 246 -3.45 14.33 -4.33
N ALA A 247 -3.61 13.41 -5.26
CA ALA A 247 -4.78 12.56 -5.37
C ALA A 247 -4.97 11.66 -4.14
N TYR A 248 -3.90 11.33 -3.42
CA TYR A 248 -3.97 10.59 -2.16
C TYR A 248 -4.82 11.28 -1.09
N LEU A 249 -4.92 12.61 -1.13
CA LEU A 249 -5.73 13.40 -0.19
C LEU A 249 -7.24 13.26 -0.44
N ILE A 250 -7.65 12.65 -1.55
CA ILE A 250 -9.05 12.48 -1.91
C ILE A 250 -9.57 11.20 -1.27
N PRO A 251 -10.62 11.27 -0.45
CA PRO A 251 -11.21 10.08 0.16
C PRO A 251 -11.55 9.01 -0.87
N GLY A 252 -11.12 7.79 -0.63
CA GLY A 252 -11.30 6.64 -1.53
C GLY A 252 -10.19 6.47 -2.58
N VAL A 253 -9.50 7.53 -3.00
CA VAL A 253 -8.36 7.38 -3.92
C VAL A 253 -7.16 6.77 -3.21
N SER A 254 -6.98 7.04 -1.92
CA SER A 254 -5.99 6.37 -1.08
C SER A 254 -6.10 4.84 -1.14
N LEU A 255 -7.33 4.29 -1.18
CA LEU A 255 -7.55 2.84 -1.34
C LEU A 255 -6.90 2.28 -2.61
N PHE A 256 -6.92 3.05 -3.70
CA PHE A 256 -6.31 2.62 -4.94
C PHE A 256 -4.78 2.60 -4.85
N HIS A 257 -4.17 3.63 -4.24
CA HIS A 257 -2.73 3.66 -3.99
C HIS A 257 -2.29 2.48 -3.12
N GLU A 258 -3.02 2.24 -2.02
CA GLU A 258 -2.74 1.16 -1.09
C GLU A 258 -2.95 -0.23 -1.73
N SER A 259 -3.96 -0.37 -2.61
CA SER A 259 -4.17 -1.64 -3.33
C SER A 259 -3.03 -1.96 -4.28
N ILE A 260 -2.47 -0.94 -4.94
CA ILE A 260 -1.30 -1.12 -5.81
C ILE A 260 -0.09 -1.59 -5.01
N ALA A 261 0.26 -0.89 -3.93
CA ALA A 261 1.43 -1.21 -3.12
C ALA A 261 1.28 -2.58 -2.43
N THR A 262 0.10 -2.87 -1.87
CA THR A 262 -0.21 -4.16 -1.26
C THR A 262 -0.15 -5.29 -2.28
N GLY A 263 -0.77 -5.09 -3.45
CA GLY A 263 -0.77 -6.08 -4.54
C GLY A 263 0.64 -6.36 -5.05
N ASP A 264 1.46 -5.32 -5.20
CA ASP A 264 2.84 -5.48 -5.65
C ASP A 264 3.70 -6.21 -4.61
N ALA A 265 3.60 -5.85 -3.34
CA ALA A 265 4.32 -6.52 -2.26
C ALA A 265 3.96 -8.00 -2.16
N ILE A 266 2.68 -8.34 -2.18
CA ILE A 266 2.21 -9.74 -2.19
C ILE A 266 2.69 -10.48 -3.45
N GLY A 267 2.62 -9.84 -4.61
CA GLY A 267 3.12 -10.43 -5.86
C GLY A 267 4.61 -10.74 -5.79
N TRP A 268 5.41 -9.79 -5.30
CA TRP A 268 6.86 -9.97 -5.14
C TRP A 268 7.20 -11.07 -4.13
N LEU A 269 6.51 -11.11 -2.98
CA LEU A 269 6.68 -12.16 -1.98
C LEU A 269 6.29 -13.56 -2.50
N ARG A 270 5.31 -13.64 -3.39
CA ARG A 270 4.94 -14.91 -4.05
C ARG A 270 5.97 -15.39 -5.06
N GLU A 271 6.67 -14.48 -5.70
CA GLU A 271 7.65 -14.80 -6.74
C GLU A 271 9.04 -15.09 -6.15
N TYR A 272 9.42 -14.36 -5.10
CA TYR A 272 10.78 -14.39 -4.55
C TYR A 272 10.87 -14.77 -3.07
N GLY A 273 9.77 -14.70 -2.33
CA GLY A 273 9.72 -15.07 -0.92
C GLY A 273 9.50 -16.57 -0.73
N ASP A 274 10.01 -17.09 0.39
CA ASP A 274 9.64 -18.42 0.86
C ASP A 274 8.20 -18.49 1.38
N ALA A 275 7.74 -19.66 1.79
CA ALA A 275 6.38 -19.85 2.29
C ALA A 275 6.10 -19.02 3.55
N GLU A 276 7.10 -18.79 4.42
CA GLU A 276 6.95 -18.01 5.64
C GLU A 276 6.78 -16.53 5.31
N ALA A 277 7.61 -15.96 4.45
CA ALA A 277 7.48 -14.58 3.99
C ALA A 277 6.15 -14.31 3.28
N GLN A 278 5.66 -15.25 2.47
CA GLN A 278 4.34 -15.14 1.83
C GLN A 278 3.21 -15.14 2.87
N ARG A 279 3.26 -16.04 3.86
CA ARG A 279 2.27 -16.10 4.94
C ARG A 279 2.29 -14.83 5.80
N GLU A 280 3.48 -14.33 6.11
CA GLU A 280 3.65 -13.05 6.80
C GLU A 280 3.01 -11.92 6.01
N GLY A 281 3.32 -11.81 4.71
CA GLY A 281 2.75 -10.80 3.83
C GLY A 281 1.22 -10.77 3.89
N TYR A 282 0.57 -11.93 3.76
CA TYR A 282 -0.89 -12.01 3.87
C TYR A 282 -1.40 -11.61 5.26
N ASN A 283 -0.75 -12.06 6.35
CA ASN A 283 -1.19 -11.83 7.70
C ASN A 283 -1.04 -10.39 8.17
N ILE A 284 -0.11 -9.62 7.58
CA ILE A 284 0.18 -8.22 7.92
C ILE A 284 -0.50 -7.25 6.94
N LEU A 285 -0.34 -7.45 5.64
CA LEU A 285 -0.78 -6.46 4.65
C LEU A 285 -2.30 -6.45 4.45
N TYR A 286 -2.99 -7.58 4.64
CA TYR A 286 -4.44 -7.62 4.51
C TYR A 286 -5.18 -6.85 5.61
N PRO A 287 -4.89 -7.04 6.92
CA PRO A 287 -5.49 -6.21 7.96
C PRO A 287 -5.03 -4.74 7.87
N ALA A 288 -3.78 -4.45 7.44
CA ALA A 288 -3.34 -3.08 7.16
C ALA A 288 -4.20 -2.44 6.08
N TYR A 289 -4.40 -3.10 4.94
CA TYR A 289 -5.32 -2.63 3.89
C TYR A 289 -6.76 -2.50 4.40
N GLY A 290 -7.20 -3.39 5.28
CA GLY A 290 -8.50 -3.34 5.94
C GLY A 290 -8.74 -2.04 6.72
N THR A 291 -7.69 -1.42 7.28
CA THR A 291 -7.80 -0.11 7.96
C THR A 291 -8.24 0.99 6.99
N TYR A 292 -7.70 1.00 5.77
CA TYR A 292 -8.05 1.96 4.73
C TYR A 292 -9.47 1.76 4.22
N VAL A 293 -9.85 0.49 3.97
CA VAL A 293 -11.24 0.15 3.56
C VAL A 293 -12.23 0.60 4.62
N GLY A 294 -11.98 0.26 5.88
CA GLY A 294 -12.84 0.64 7.00
C GLY A 294 -12.94 2.15 7.18
N SER A 295 -11.82 2.87 7.04
CA SER A 295 -11.78 4.34 7.12
C SER A 295 -12.56 5.01 6.00
N ALA A 296 -12.58 4.44 4.80
CA ALA A 296 -13.29 4.98 3.64
C ALA A 296 -14.83 4.95 3.80
N ILE A 297 -15.35 4.11 4.69
CA ILE A 297 -16.78 4.06 5.00
C ILE A 297 -17.25 5.33 5.70
N GLY A 298 -16.33 6.09 6.34
CA GLY A 298 -16.63 7.40 6.92
C GLY A 298 -17.52 7.33 8.15
N ASP A 299 -17.39 6.29 8.93
CA ASP A 299 -18.15 6.03 10.15
C ASP A 299 -17.60 6.83 11.33
N PRO A 300 -18.38 7.71 11.97
CA PRO A 300 -17.93 8.52 13.08
C PRO A 300 -17.62 7.71 14.36
N TRP A 301 -18.04 6.47 14.44
CA TRP A 301 -17.86 5.59 15.60
C TRP A 301 -16.67 4.62 15.45
N GLY A 302 -16.02 4.62 14.31
CA GLY A 302 -14.89 3.73 14.02
C GLY A 302 -15.28 2.24 13.84
N ILE A 303 -16.57 1.92 13.76
CA ILE A 303 -17.05 0.54 13.56
C ILE A 303 -16.57 0.01 12.22
N GLY A 304 -16.64 0.84 11.18
CA GLY A 304 -16.13 0.50 9.84
C GLY A 304 -14.64 0.19 9.87
N TYR A 305 -13.86 0.99 10.60
CA TYR A 305 -12.43 0.77 10.76
C TYR A 305 -12.13 -0.60 11.41
N ILE A 306 -12.76 -0.89 12.55
CA ILE A 306 -12.60 -2.18 13.25
C ILE A 306 -13.09 -3.33 12.36
N GLY A 307 -14.24 -3.17 11.70
CA GLY A 307 -14.78 -4.15 10.77
C GLY A 307 -13.82 -4.46 9.62
N GLY A 308 -13.24 -3.43 9.00
CA GLY A 308 -12.24 -3.56 7.94
C GLY A 308 -11.00 -4.35 8.41
N VAL A 309 -10.49 -4.04 9.59
CA VAL A 309 -9.36 -4.78 10.20
C VAL A 309 -9.70 -6.25 10.40
N LEU A 310 -10.88 -6.56 10.99
CA LEU A 310 -11.29 -7.95 11.24
C LEU A 310 -11.47 -8.74 9.94
N VAL A 311 -12.09 -8.14 8.93
CA VAL A 311 -12.23 -8.74 7.59
C VAL A 311 -10.84 -8.96 6.96
N GLY A 312 -9.94 -7.97 7.09
CA GLY A 312 -8.56 -8.08 6.63
C GLY A 312 -7.83 -9.26 7.29
N HIS A 313 -7.95 -9.42 8.62
CA HIS A 313 -7.38 -10.58 9.32
C HIS A 313 -7.98 -11.91 8.86
N ALA A 314 -9.29 -11.99 8.69
CA ALA A 314 -9.93 -13.21 8.22
C ALA A 314 -9.43 -13.58 6.80
N ALA A 315 -9.41 -12.61 5.90
CA ALA A 315 -8.95 -12.81 4.53
C ALA A 315 -7.45 -13.15 4.47
N GLY A 316 -6.61 -12.43 5.23
CA GLY A 316 -5.18 -12.68 5.30
C GLY A 316 -4.86 -14.09 5.79
N ARG A 317 -5.47 -14.52 6.90
CA ARG A 317 -5.30 -15.88 7.43
C ARG A 317 -5.83 -16.95 6.47
N TRP A 318 -6.94 -16.68 5.81
CA TRP A 318 -7.48 -17.60 4.81
C TRP A 318 -6.54 -17.78 3.61
N LYS A 319 -5.90 -16.71 3.14
CA LYS A 319 -4.87 -16.77 2.08
C LYS A 319 -3.59 -17.44 2.61
N SER A 320 -3.10 -17.04 3.77
CA SER A 320 -1.90 -17.59 4.42
C SER A 320 -1.99 -19.11 4.59
N ALA A 321 -3.15 -19.64 5.03
CA ALA A 321 -3.37 -21.07 5.20
C ALA A 321 -3.34 -21.89 3.89
N ARG A 322 -3.34 -21.20 2.73
CA ARG A 322 -3.28 -21.84 1.40
C ARG A 322 -1.92 -21.76 0.75
N VAL A 323 -0.97 -21.09 1.38
CA VAL A 323 0.41 -21.07 0.91
C VAL A 323 0.99 -22.47 1.13
N PRO A 324 1.43 -23.17 0.09
CA PRO A 324 2.10 -24.47 0.24
C PRO A 324 3.34 -24.34 1.13
N ASP A 325 3.70 -25.41 1.80
CA ASP A 325 5.01 -25.46 2.45
C ASP A 325 6.10 -25.52 1.41
N ASP A 326 7.24 -24.89 1.71
CA ASP A 326 8.41 -25.03 0.85
C ASP A 326 8.84 -26.49 0.80
N PRO A 327 9.27 -27.00 -0.36
CA PRO A 327 9.81 -28.35 -0.41
C PRO A 327 10.98 -28.44 0.60
N PRO A 328 11.15 -29.60 1.27
CA PRO A 328 12.28 -29.78 2.15
C PRO A 328 13.55 -29.40 1.40
N GLN A 329 14.37 -28.50 1.95
CA GLN A 329 15.68 -28.23 1.37
C GLN A 329 16.42 -29.56 1.35
N GLU A 330 16.71 -30.06 0.15
CA GLU A 330 17.59 -31.19 -0.02
C GLU A 330 18.90 -30.79 0.64
N MET A 331 19.26 -31.46 1.75
CA MET A 331 20.56 -31.27 2.36
C MET A 331 21.56 -31.66 1.29
N VAL A 332 22.13 -30.66 0.60
CA VAL A 332 23.33 -30.90 -0.23
C VAL A 332 24.33 -31.43 0.74
N ALA A 333 24.57 -32.74 0.67
CA ALA A 333 25.68 -33.36 1.40
C ALA A 333 26.91 -32.50 1.10
N PRO A 334 27.72 -32.11 2.09
CA PRO A 334 28.96 -31.39 1.81
C PRO A 334 29.70 -32.25 0.79
N ASP A 335 29.97 -31.66 -0.37
CA ASP A 335 30.81 -32.31 -1.42
C ASP A 335 31.99 -32.92 -0.71
N ASP A 336 32.14 -34.23 -0.85
CA ASP A 336 33.25 -34.99 -0.31
C ASP A 336 34.52 -34.22 -0.61
N ALA A 337 35.19 -33.77 0.45
CA ALA A 337 36.47 -33.06 0.32
C ALA A 337 37.36 -33.92 -0.55
N PRO A 338 38.06 -33.35 -1.54
CA PRO A 338 38.94 -34.14 -2.42
C PRO A 338 39.92 -34.88 -1.54
N GLU A 339 39.88 -36.20 -1.64
CA GLU A 339 40.90 -37.08 -1.03
C GLU A 339 42.28 -36.50 -1.35
N SER A 340 42.98 -36.10 -0.29
CA SER A 340 44.38 -35.76 -0.37
C SER A 340 45.15 -36.96 -0.94
N GLY A 341 45.29 -36.97 -2.26
CA GLY A 341 46.14 -37.96 -2.93
C GLY A 341 47.54 -37.82 -2.39
N GLU A 342 47.93 -38.71 -1.52
CA GLU A 342 49.32 -39.05 -1.28
C GLU A 342 49.94 -39.48 -2.62
N SER A 343 50.85 -38.70 -3.12
CA SER A 343 51.74 -39.11 -4.14
C SER A 343 53.16 -39.25 -3.56
N LEU A 344 53.62 -40.43 -3.63
CA LEU A 344 55.04 -40.91 -3.43
C LEU A 344 56.07 -39.96 -4.06
#